data_49db8d30bdccde6e1387d988c596b3bc
#
_entry.id   49db8d30bdccde6e1387d988c596b3bc
#
_cell.length_a   1.000
_cell.length_b   1.000
_cell.length_c   1.000
_cell.angle_alpha   90.00
_cell.angle_beta   90.00
_cell.angle_gamma   90.00
#
_symmetry.space_group_name_H-M   'P 1'
#
loop_
_entity.id
_entity.type
_entity.pdbx_description
1 polymer ?
#
loop_
_entity_poly.entity_id
_entity_poly.type
_entity_poly.pdbx_seq_one_letter_code
_entity_poly.pdbx_strand_id
1 'polypeptide(L)'
;MGKCVMTGATGHVGYALLLELLAKGEDTTILIRKESEIFDGLDCKKAFGDVIKPETLEKAFEGADVVYHSAGVIELKPGNEDLVYNVNVNGTKNVVEACKKCGVKKLVYMSSVDTYPPLPDNQVMHEISHYDPDILEGVYAKTKAEATQYVIDANGTDGLETVIIQPSACIGPYDFKTSSIGEMVRMVIKGHFPVTITFGMYNFVDVRDVAKAAVAAAEKGRPGECYLICGEAITVGEFIRLTTAALGKKEPKLKLSKGLADFAAPIMEVYYKVTDTTPLFTRYSIRKLVSNCNFSNEKARKELGYDPMTVSQSIKDMADWIKDFEANKKK
;
A
#
# COMPACT_ATOMS: atom_id res chain seq x y z
N MET A 1 -7.51 -14.82 -21.93
CA MET A 1 -6.81 -14.29 -20.77
C MET A 1 -5.33 -14.33 -21.07
N GLY A 2 -4.61 -13.24 -20.81
CA GLY A 2 -3.18 -13.14 -21.06
C GLY A 2 -2.36 -13.68 -19.91
N LYS A 3 -1.07 -13.94 -20.16
CA LYS A 3 -0.12 -14.26 -19.10
C LYS A 3 0.20 -12.99 -18.31
N CYS A 4 0.01 -13.00 -17.00
CA CYS A 4 0.41 -11.88 -16.17
C CYS A 4 1.56 -12.24 -15.23
N VAL A 5 2.42 -11.27 -14.96
CA VAL A 5 3.48 -11.38 -13.97
C VAL A 5 3.31 -10.30 -12.92
N MET A 6 3.52 -10.64 -11.66
CA MET A 6 3.47 -9.65 -10.61
C MET A 6 4.69 -9.65 -9.70
N THR A 7 5.11 -8.46 -9.29
CA THR A 7 6.12 -8.27 -8.25
C THR A 7 5.45 -7.86 -6.95
N GLY A 8 6.09 -8.12 -5.82
CA GLY A 8 5.57 -7.67 -4.53
C GLY A 8 4.46 -8.53 -3.92
N ALA A 9 4.21 -9.75 -4.42
CA ALA A 9 3.18 -10.67 -3.94
C ALA A 9 3.23 -10.97 -2.42
N THR A 10 4.37 -10.81 -1.76
CA THR A 10 4.50 -10.98 -0.29
C THR A 10 4.06 -9.76 0.51
N GLY A 11 3.68 -8.66 -0.14
CA GLY A 11 3.16 -7.44 0.50
C GLY A 11 1.66 -7.54 0.77
N HIS A 12 1.12 -6.65 1.61
CA HIS A 12 -0.29 -6.62 1.99
C HIS A 12 -1.21 -6.47 0.75
N VAL A 13 -1.00 -5.41 -0.04
CA VAL A 13 -1.73 -5.20 -1.30
C VAL A 13 -1.39 -6.26 -2.34
N GLY A 14 -0.11 -6.65 -2.45
CA GLY A 14 0.32 -7.62 -3.46
C GLY A 14 -0.29 -9.00 -3.25
N TYR A 15 -0.46 -9.45 -2.01
CA TYR A 15 -1.12 -10.73 -1.74
C TYR A 15 -2.62 -10.69 -2.08
N ALA A 16 -3.31 -9.60 -1.73
CA ALA A 16 -4.71 -9.41 -2.13
C ALA A 16 -4.86 -9.38 -3.66
N LEU A 17 -3.93 -8.72 -4.37
CA LEU A 17 -3.91 -8.70 -5.83
C LEU A 17 -3.68 -10.09 -6.43
N LEU A 18 -2.78 -10.88 -5.86
CA LEU A 18 -2.59 -12.27 -6.28
C LEU A 18 -3.89 -13.07 -6.17
N LEU A 19 -4.59 -12.98 -5.04
CA LEU A 19 -5.86 -13.69 -4.86
C LEU A 19 -6.93 -13.24 -5.86
N GLU A 20 -7.02 -11.95 -6.16
CA GLU A 20 -7.97 -11.42 -7.15
C GLU A 20 -7.64 -11.92 -8.57
N LEU A 21 -6.37 -11.94 -8.97
CA LEU A 21 -5.92 -12.46 -10.26
C LEU A 21 -6.27 -13.95 -10.41
N LEU A 22 -5.99 -14.76 -9.38
CA LEU A 22 -6.32 -16.19 -9.37
C LEU A 22 -7.84 -16.42 -9.40
N ALA A 23 -8.62 -15.63 -8.66
CA ALA A 23 -10.08 -15.70 -8.70
C ALA A 23 -10.67 -15.36 -10.08
N LYS A 24 -9.98 -14.53 -10.86
CA LYS A 24 -10.31 -14.22 -12.27
C LYS A 24 -9.83 -15.29 -13.25
N GLY A 25 -9.08 -16.28 -12.80
CA GLY A 25 -8.50 -17.33 -13.63
C GLY A 25 -7.35 -16.86 -14.53
N GLU A 26 -6.63 -15.82 -14.11
CA GLU A 26 -5.48 -15.31 -14.84
C GLU A 26 -4.26 -16.25 -14.70
N ASP A 27 -3.52 -16.50 -15.79
CA ASP A 27 -2.26 -17.26 -15.75
C ASP A 27 -1.19 -16.40 -15.07
N THR A 28 -1.10 -16.53 -13.75
CA THR A 28 -0.33 -15.64 -12.89
C THR A 28 1.02 -16.21 -12.49
N THR A 29 2.10 -15.47 -12.78
CA THR A 29 3.44 -15.73 -12.28
C THR A 29 3.81 -14.68 -11.23
N ILE A 30 4.23 -15.11 -10.03
CA ILE A 30 4.73 -14.21 -8.99
C ILE A 30 6.26 -14.16 -9.01
N LEU A 31 6.85 -12.94 -9.01
CA LEU A 31 8.28 -12.74 -8.81
C LEU A 31 8.57 -12.65 -7.31
N ILE A 32 9.33 -13.61 -6.79
CA ILE A 32 9.69 -13.71 -5.37
C ILE A 32 11.19 -13.84 -5.19
N ARG A 33 11.72 -13.32 -4.08
CA ARG A 33 13.17 -13.43 -3.76
C ARG A 33 13.53 -14.76 -3.12
N LYS A 34 12.57 -15.39 -2.43
CA LYS A 34 12.69 -16.68 -1.75
C LYS A 34 11.34 -17.34 -1.59
N GLU A 35 11.32 -18.65 -1.40
CA GLU A 35 10.09 -19.39 -1.07
C GLU A 35 9.39 -18.82 0.16
N SER A 36 8.06 -18.96 0.18
CA SER A 36 7.24 -18.56 1.31
C SER A 36 5.98 -19.43 1.38
N GLU A 37 5.70 -19.95 2.55
CA GLU A 37 4.54 -20.80 2.84
C GLU A 37 3.20 -20.08 2.64
N ILE A 38 3.18 -18.73 2.60
CA ILE A 38 1.94 -17.98 2.36
C ILE A 38 1.32 -18.26 0.99
N PHE A 39 2.08 -18.84 0.05
CA PHE A 39 1.62 -19.20 -1.29
C PHE A 39 1.24 -20.68 -1.43
N ASP A 40 1.34 -21.47 -0.36
CA ASP A 40 1.05 -22.90 -0.43
C ASP A 40 -0.44 -23.13 -0.73
N GLY A 41 -0.69 -24.01 -1.68
CA GLY A 41 -2.05 -24.29 -2.16
C GLY A 41 -2.63 -23.27 -3.14
N LEU A 42 -1.90 -22.19 -3.49
CA LEU A 42 -2.31 -21.27 -4.53
C LEU A 42 -1.83 -21.74 -5.91
N ASP A 43 -2.72 -21.65 -6.90
CA ASP A 43 -2.43 -22.03 -8.30
C ASP A 43 -1.73 -20.86 -9.03
N CYS A 44 -0.49 -20.57 -8.62
CA CYS A 44 0.34 -19.56 -9.26
C CYS A 44 1.74 -20.08 -9.58
N LYS A 45 2.31 -19.63 -10.69
CA LYS A 45 3.69 -19.92 -11.04
C LYS A 45 4.64 -19.06 -10.24
N LYS A 46 5.81 -19.58 -9.91
CA LYS A 46 6.85 -18.85 -9.16
C LYS A 46 8.08 -18.61 -10.04
N ALA A 47 8.51 -17.36 -10.14
CA ALA A 47 9.78 -16.95 -10.71
C ALA A 47 10.67 -16.37 -9.60
N PHE A 48 11.95 -16.72 -9.59
CA PHE A 48 12.89 -16.21 -8.60
C PHE A 48 13.67 -15.03 -9.15
N GLY A 49 13.63 -13.91 -8.43
CA GLY A 49 14.32 -12.69 -8.83
C GLY A 49 14.12 -11.53 -7.86
N ASP A 50 14.74 -10.41 -8.19
CA ASP A 50 14.66 -9.18 -7.41
C ASP A 50 14.53 -7.98 -8.36
N VAL A 51 13.69 -7.00 -8.01
CA VAL A 51 13.49 -5.78 -8.83
C VAL A 51 14.77 -4.97 -9.03
N ILE A 52 15.75 -5.11 -8.13
CA ILE A 52 17.05 -4.46 -8.26
C ILE A 52 18.06 -5.25 -9.14
N LYS A 53 17.62 -6.39 -9.72
CA LYS A 53 18.44 -7.25 -10.59
C LYS A 53 17.76 -7.41 -11.96
N PRO A 54 18.07 -6.53 -12.94
CA PRO A 54 17.38 -6.49 -14.23
C PRO A 54 17.31 -7.84 -14.95
N GLU A 55 18.39 -8.62 -14.92
CA GLU A 55 18.50 -9.91 -15.57
C GLU A 55 17.47 -10.94 -15.07
N THR A 56 17.03 -10.81 -13.82
CA THR A 56 16.02 -11.69 -13.24
C THR A 56 14.61 -11.29 -13.67
N LEU A 57 14.40 -10.00 -13.96
CA LEU A 57 13.13 -9.46 -14.45
C LEU A 57 12.86 -9.89 -15.88
N GLU A 58 13.83 -9.76 -16.76
CA GLU A 58 13.70 -10.15 -18.18
C GLU A 58 13.25 -11.61 -18.31
N LYS A 59 13.90 -12.51 -17.56
CA LYS A 59 13.51 -13.93 -17.54
C LYS A 59 12.10 -14.17 -17.02
N ALA A 60 11.67 -13.39 -16.01
CA ALA A 60 10.33 -13.53 -15.42
C ALA A 60 9.24 -12.97 -16.33
N PHE A 61 9.53 -11.89 -17.07
CA PHE A 61 8.57 -11.17 -17.91
C PHE A 61 8.44 -11.71 -19.32
N GLU A 62 9.25 -12.70 -19.69
CA GLU A 62 9.20 -13.32 -21.02
C GLU A 62 7.80 -13.85 -21.34
N GLY A 63 7.21 -13.32 -22.41
CA GLY A 63 5.87 -13.66 -22.88
C GLY A 63 4.73 -13.20 -21.99
N ALA A 64 4.96 -12.26 -21.06
CA ALA A 64 3.91 -11.62 -20.28
C ALA A 64 3.17 -10.56 -21.11
N ASP A 65 1.85 -10.56 -21.04
CA ASP A 65 1.01 -9.50 -21.62
C ASP A 65 0.88 -8.31 -20.65
N VAL A 66 0.75 -8.59 -19.34
CA VAL A 66 0.55 -7.59 -18.30
C VAL A 66 1.53 -7.81 -17.15
N VAL A 67 2.14 -6.74 -16.67
CA VAL A 67 2.95 -6.74 -15.43
C VAL A 67 2.27 -5.89 -14.37
N TYR A 68 2.08 -6.46 -13.17
CA TYR A 68 1.63 -5.74 -11.98
C TYR A 68 2.82 -5.48 -11.06
N HIS A 69 3.20 -4.23 -10.92
CA HIS A 69 4.33 -3.86 -10.08
C HIS A 69 3.87 -3.27 -8.75
N SER A 70 3.80 -4.12 -7.71
CA SER A 70 3.48 -3.71 -6.34
C SER A 70 4.64 -3.87 -5.36
N ALA A 71 5.84 -4.25 -5.84
CA ALA A 71 7.03 -4.27 -5.00
C ALA A 71 7.42 -2.85 -4.59
N GLY A 72 7.67 -2.66 -3.31
CA GLY A 72 8.13 -1.40 -2.72
C GLY A 72 8.47 -1.59 -1.26
N VAL A 73 9.23 -0.66 -0.71
CA VAL A 73 9.63 -0.61 0.69
C VAL A 73 9.02 0.63 1.32
N ILE A 74 8.26 0.42 2.39
CA ILE A 74 7.77 1.47 3.29
C ILE A 74 8.66 1.41 4.52
N GLU A 75 9.63 2.31 4.62
CA GLU A 75 10.50 2.40 5.78
C GLU A 75 10.40 3.81 6.37
N LEU A 76 10.08 3.86 7.64
CA LEU A 76 9.91 5.10 8.39
C LEU A 76 11.08 5.35 9.36
N LYS A 77 11.98 4.35 9.51
CA LYS A 77 13.17 4.50 10.37
C LYS A 77 14.28 5.19 9.57
N PRO A 78 14.96 6.18 10.16
CA PRO A 78 16.15 6.78 9.55
C PRO A 78 17.28 5.75 9.37
N GLY A 79 18.08 5.92 8.31
CA GLY A 79 19.28 5.13 8.03
C GLY A 79 19.10 4.05 6.96
N ASN A 80 17.91 3.89 6.40
CA ASN A 80 17.63 2.94 5.31
C ASN A 80 17.24 3.64 4.00
N GLU A 81 17.58 4.93 3.85
CA GLU A 81 17.16 5.76 2.72
C GLU A 81 17.65 5.20 1.39
N ASP A 82 18.89 4.70 1.33
CA ASP A 82 19.48 4.08 0.13
C ASP A 82 18.72 2.81 -0.27
N LEU A 83 18.30 1.99 0.69
CA LEU A 83 17.50 0.80 0.42
C LEU A 83 16.13 1.19 -0.16
N VAL A 84 15.47 2.19 0.43
CA VAL A 84 14.17 2.68 -0.04
C VAL A 84 14.30 3.23 -1.45
N TYR A 85 15.31 4.06 -1.71
CA TYR A 85 15.56 4.61 -3.04
C TYR A 85 15.86 3.51 -4.06
N ASN A 86 16.74 2.59 -3.72
CA ASN A 86 17.16 1.53 -4.64
C ASN A 86 15.99 0.61 -5.02
N VAL A 87 15.11 0.26 -4.06
CA VAL A 87 13.96 -0.60 -4.37
C VAL A 87 12.85 0.18 -5.07
N ASN A 88 12.47 1.36 -4.55
CA ASN A 88 11.30 2.09 -5.04
C ASN A 88 11.55 2.82 -6.35
N VAL A 89 12.76 3.37 -6.54
CA VAL A 89 13.11 4.12 -7.75
C VAL A 89 13.83 3.23 -8.77
N ASN A 90 15.02 2.74 -8.41
CA ASN A 90 15.80 1.94 -9.35
C ASN A 90 15.11 0.62 -9.69
N GLY A 91 14.48 -0.04 -8.70
CA GLY A 91 13.67 -1.23 -8.92
C GLY A 91 12.51 -0.98 -9.88
N THR A 92 11.79 0.15 -9.75
CA THR A 92 10.71 0.52 -10.67
C THR A 92 11.26 0.83 -12.07
N LYS A 93 12.38 1.56 -12.18
CA LYS A 93 13.05 1.80 -13.47
C LYS A 93 13.42 0.49 -14.16
N ASN A 94 14.01 -0.46 -13.42
CA ASN A 94 14.34 -1.78 -13.94
C ASN A 94 13.11 -2.55 -14.43
N VAL A 95 11.98 -2.49 -13.68
CA VAL A 95 10.72 -3.13 -14.09
C VAL A 95 10.20 -2.53 -15.39
N VAL A 96 10.19 -1.20 -15.53
CA VAL A 96 9.78 -0.52 -16.77
C VAL A 96 10.65 -0.96 -17.95
N GLU A 97 11.98 -0.93 -17.80
CA GLU A 97 12.89 -1.30 -18.88
C GLU A 97 12.78 -2.80 -19.25
N ALA A 98 12.57 -3.67 -18.25
CA ALA A 98 12.32 -5.09 -18.52
C ALA A 98 10.97 -5.30 -19.25
N CYS A 99 9.94 -4.54 -18.91
CA CYS A 99 8.65 -4.57 -19.64
C CYS A 99 8.85 -4.20 -21.11
N LYS A 100 9.53 -3.09 -21.39
CA LYS A 100 9.85 -2.65 -22.78
C LYS A 100 10.63 -3.73 -23.53
N LYS A 101 11.70 -4.23 -22.94
CA LYS A 101 12.57 -5.23 -23.56
C LYS A 101 11.87 -6.55 -23.85
N CYS A 102 10.93 -6.97 -22.99
CA CYS A 102 10.16 -8.20 -23.17
C CYS A 102 8.88 -8.02 -23.99
N GLY A 103 8.58 -6.82 -24.47
CA GLY A 103 7.38 -6.52 -25.26
C GLY A 103 6.09 -6.65 -24.46
N VAL A 104 6.13 -6.36 -23.15
CA VAL A 104 4.95 -6.30 -22.28
C VAL A 104 4.02 -5.19 -22.76
N LYS A 105 2.73 -5.50 -22.92
CA LYS A 105 1.75 -4.55 -23.45
C LYS A 105 1.33 -3.51 -22.41
N LYS A 106 1.17 -3.95 -21.15
CA LYS A 106 0.66 -3.08 -20.08
C LYS A 106 1.38 -3.28 -18.75
N LEU A 107 1.75 -2.18 -18.12
CA LEU A 107 2.27 -2.12 -16.77
C LEU A 107 1.24 -1.44 -15.85
N VAL A 108 0.75 -2.15 -14.84
CA VAL A 108 -0.05 -1.59 -13.74
C VAL A 108 0.89 -1.35 -12.56
N TYR A 109 1.13 -0.10 -12.23
CA TYR A 109 2.05 0.31 -11.18
C TYR A 109 1.32 0.71 -9.90
N MET A 110 1.72 0.14 -8.77
CA MET A 110 1.20 0.49 -7.45
C MET A 110 2.01 1.64 -6.86
N SER A 111 1.47 2.85 -6.95
CA SER A 111 1.99 4.07 -6.33
C SER A 111 1.41 4.28 -4.91
N SER A 112 1.11 5.50 -4.50
CA SER A 112 0.51 5.87 -3.21
C SER A 112 -0.07 7.27 -3.26
N VAL A 113 -1.06 7.57 -2.43
CA VAL A 113 -1.51 8.96 -2.16
C VAL A 113 -0.44 9.81 -1.46
N ASP A 114 0.60 9.20 -0.90
CA ASP A 114 1.72 9.95 -0.30
C ASP A 114 2.54 10.75 -1.32
N THR A 115 2.31 10.53 -2.61
CA THR A 115 2.92 11.29 -3.72
C THR A 115 2.28 12.65 -3.96
N TYR A 116 1.22 12.97 -3.24
CA TYR A 116 0.52 14.26 -3.37
C TYR A 116 1.08 15.29 -2.40
N PRO A 117 1.28 16.53 -2.85
CA PRO A 117 1.63 17.61 -1.93
C PRO A 117 0.47 17.88 -0.96
N PRO A 118 0.75 18.27 0.28
CA PRO A 118 -0.28 18.61 1.23
C PRO A 118 -1.06 19.85 0.75
N LEU A 119 -2.37 19.69 0.65
CA LEU A 119 -3.32 20.78 0.37
C LEU A 119 -4.03 21.22 1.67
N PRO A 120 -4.59 22.43 1.73
CA PRO A 120 -5.47 22.85 2.83
C PRO A 120 -6.61 21.86 3.06
N ASP A 121 -7.02 21.67 4.33
CA ASP A 121 -8.01 20.65 4.74
C ASP A 121 -9.39 20.78 4.07
N ASN A 122 -9.74 21.97 3.58
CA ASN A 122 -11.01 22.24 2.89
C ASN A 122 -10.98 21.94 1.38
N GLN A 123 -9.87 21.44 0.86
CA GLN A 123 -9.72 21.11 -0.56
C GLN A 123 -9.79 19.60 -0.77
N VAL A 124 -10.45 19.21 -1.86
CA VAL A 124 -10.46 17.82 -2.32
C VAL A 124 -9.25 17.59 -3.23
N MET A 125 -8.51 16.53 -2.97
CA MET A 125 -7.37 16.13 -3.80
C MET A 125 -7.87 15.24 -4.96
N HIS A 126 -7.53 15.64 -6.17
CA HIS A 126 -7.79 14.90 -7.40
C HIS A 126 -6.47 14.44 -8.00
N GLU A 127 -6.55 13.54 -8.99
CA GLU A 127 -5.37 13.07 -9.71
C GLU A 127 -4.63 14.25 -10.36
N ILE A 128 -3.31 14.23 -10.26
CA ILE A 128 -2.40 15.20 -10.88
C ILE A 128 -1.60 14.52 -11.99
N SER A 129 -1.06 15.31 -12.91
CA SER A 129 -0.30 14.82 -14.07
C SER A 129 1.21 14.92 -13.90
N HIS A 130 1.68 15.61 -12.86
CA HIS A 130 3.10 15.81 -12.60
C HIS A 130 3.42 15.61 -11.11
N TYR A 131 4.45 14.83 -10.84
CA TYR A 131 4.87 14.45 -9.49
C TYR A 131 6.30 14.96 -9.23
N ASP A 132 6.40 15.97 -8.37
CA ASP A 132 7.67 16.57 -7.97
C ASP A 132 8.09 16.03 -6.59
N PRO A 133 9.17 15.25 -6.49
CA PRO A 133 9.64 14.72 -5.22
C PRO A 133 10.18 15.81 -4.28
N ASP A 134 10.61 16.98 -4.79
CA ASP A 134 11.27 17.99 -3.97
C ASP A 134 10.32 18.72 -3.04
N ILE A 135 9.04 18.79 -3.38
CA ILE A 135 8.01 19.44 -2.55
C ILE A 135 7.43 18.51 -1.47
N LEU A 136 7.85 17.24 -1.42
CA LEU A 136 7.32 16.25 -0.50
C LEU A 136 8.24 16.05 0.71
N GLU A 137 7.65 15.58 1.82
CA GLU A 137 8.39 15.20 3.02
C GLU A 137 8.50 13.68 3.15
N GLY A 138 9.69 13.22 3.55
CA GLY A 138 9.96 11.80 3.82
C GLY A 138 10.41 11.02 2.59
N VAL A 139 11.36 10.10 2.82
CA VAL A 139 12.01 9.32 1.75
C VAL A 139 11.01 8.48 0.96
N TYR A 140 10.04 7.87 1.65
CA TYR A 140 9.02 7.07 0.98
C TYR A 140 8.20 7.89 -0.01
N ALA A 141 7.66 9.04 0.40
CA ALA A 141 6.86 9.91 -0.46
C ALA A 141 7.66 10.40 -1.68
N LYS A 142 8.89 10.87 -1.45
CA LYS A 142 9.81 11.32 -2.52
C LYS A 142 10.11 10.22 -3.53
N THR A 143 10.49 9.03 -3.06
CA THR A 143 10.85 7.91 -3.93
C THR A 143 9.64 7.38 -4.71
N LYS A 144 8.45 7.39 -4.10
CA LYS A 144 7.21 7.02 -4.80
C LYS A 144 6.82 8.06 -5.85
N ALA A 145 7.00 9.35 -5.58
CA ALA A 145 6.73 10.42 -6.55
C ALA A 145 7.68 10.32 -7.77
N GLU A 146 9.00 10.18 -7.54
CA GLU A 146 9.98 10.02 -8.61
C GLU A 146 9.66 8.79 -9.48
N ALA A 147 9.38 7.65 -8.83
CA ALA A 147 9.03 6.42 -9.54
C ALA A 147 7.70 6.56 -10.31
N THR A 148 6.71 7.27 -9.75
CA THR A 148 5.43 7.52 -10.42
C THR A 148 5.61 8.35 -11.67
N GLN A 149 6.39 9.44 -11.58
CA GLN A 149 6.68 10.28 -12.74
C GLN A 149 7.41 9.46 -13.82
N TYR A 150 8.41 8.65 -13.45
CA TYR A 150 9.11 7.79 -14.39
C TYR A 150 8.18 6.81 -15.13
N VAL A 151 7.21 6.21 -14.43
CA VAL A 151 6.22 5.30 -15.04
C VAL A 151 5.28 6.04 -15.97
N ILE A 152 4.85 7.27 -15.62
CA ILE A 152 4.03 8.12 -16.50
C ILE A 152 4.79 8.44 -17.79
N ASP A 153 6.05 8.88 -17.66
CA ASP A 153 6.89 9.26 -18.79
C ASP A 153 7.22 8.07 -19.72
N ALA A 154 7.19 6.86 -19.19
CA ALA A 154 7.38 5.63 -19.97
C ALA A 154 6.16 5.24 -20.81
N ASN A 155 4.99 5.82 -20.57
CA ASN A 155 3.77 5.49 -21.31
C ASN A 155 3.91 5.75 -22.80
N GLY A 156 3.56 4.75 -23.62
CA GLY A 156 3.64 4.82 -25.09
C GLY A 156 5.04 4.60 -25.65
N THR A 157 6.08 4.49 -24.80
CA THR A 157 7.44 4.19 -25.27
C THR A 157 7.61 2.70 -25.49
N ASP A 158 8.22 2.31 -26.61
CA ASP A 158 8.43 0.91 -27.00
C ASP A 158 7.16 0.03 -26.97
N GLY A 159 5.99 0.67 -27.15
CA GLY A 159 4.69 -0.01 -27.16
C GLY A 159 4.13 -0.35 -25.76
N LEU A 160 4.78 0.10 -24.69
CA LEU A 160 4.31 -0.12 -23.31
C LEU A 160 3.23 0.88 -22.93
N GLU A 161 2.06 0.40 -22.56
CA GLU A 161 1.04 1.20 -21.87
C GLU A 161 1.25 1.13 -20.35
N THR A 162 1.14 2.25 -19.65
CA THR A 162 1.22 2.28 -18.18
C THR A 162 -0.09 2.77 -17.57
N VAL A 163 -0.47 2.21 -16.42
CA VAL A 163 -1.59 2.69 -15.60
C VAL A 163 -1.14 2.72 -14.14
N ILE A 164 -1.47 3.78 -13.43
CA ILE A 164 -0.98 4.01 -12.08
C ILE A 164 -2.13 3.94 -11.07
N ILE A 165 -1.99 3.08 -10.07
CA ILE A 165 -2.92 2.92 -8.95
C ILE A 165 -2.34 3.60 -7.72
N GLN A 166 -3.09 4.50 -7.10
CA GLN A 166 -2.65 5.29 -5.95
C GLN A 166 -3.57 5.04 -4.75
N PRO A 167 -3.31 3.97 -3.99
CA PRO A 167 -4.12 3.66 -2.82
C PRO A 167 -3.88 4.63 -1.67
N SER A 168 -4.92 4.88 -0.89
CA SER A 168 -4.84 5.51 0.42
C SER A 168 -4.35 4.52 1.48
N ALA A 169 -4.51 4.80 2.77
CA ALA A 169 -4.04 3.92 3.84
C ALA A 169 -4.74 2.55 3.77
N CYS A 170 -3.99 1.53 3.40
CA CYS A 170 -4.50 0.19 3.19
C CYS A 170 -4.78 -0.54 4.51
N ILE A 171 -5.98 -1.10 4.62
CA ILE A 171 -6.42 -1.97 5.73
C ILE A 171 -7.04 -3.26 5.16
N GLY A 172 -7.37 -4.20 6.02
CA GLY A 172 -8.01 -5.45 5.61
C GLY A 172 -7.19 -6.69 5.98
N PRO A 173 -7.62 -7.88 5.52
CA PRO A 173 -6.93 -9.15 5.78
C PRO A 173 -5.57 -9.23 5.05
N TYR A 174 -4.79 -10.27 5.36
CA TYR A 174 -3.51 -10.61 4.70
C TYR A 174 -2.31 -9.74 5.08
N ASP A 175 -2.36 -9.04 6.21
CA ASP A 175 -1.23 -8.25 6.73
C ASP A 175 -0.18 -9.14 7.42
N PHE A 176 0.45 -10.04 6.67
CA PHE A 176 1.43 -11.02 7.15
C PHE A 176 2.69 -10.37 7.75
N LYS A 177 3.09 -9.22 7.22
CA LYS A 177 4.31 -8.51 7.64
C LYS A 177 4.08 -7.49 8.75
N THR A 178 2.84 -7.37 9.21
CA THR A 178 2.46 -6.44 10.28
C THR A 178 2.77 -4.98 9.94
N SER A 179 1.85 -4.33 9.25
CA SER A 179 1.89 -2.88 9.05
C SER A 179 1.71 -2.12 10.37
N SER A 180 2.03 -0.83 10.40
CA SER A 180 1.78 0.01 11.59
C SER A 180 0.31 0.02 12.02
N ILE A 181 -0.61 0.01 11.04
CA ILE A 181 -2.06 -0.09 11.33
C ILE A 181 -2.40 -1.48 11.86
N GLY A 182 -1.86 -2.53 11.25
CA GLY A 182 -2.03 -3.90 11.72
C GLY A 182 -1.50 -4.12 13.13
N GLU A 183 -0.37 -3.50 13.48
CA GLU A 183 0.14 -3.56 14.84
C GLU A 183 -0.80 -2.85 15.83
N MET A 184 -1.36 -1.70 15.48
CA MET A 184 -2.36 -1.02 16.30
C MET A 184 -3.58 -1.92 16.54
N VAL A 185 -4.10 -2.59 15.51
CA VAL A 185 -5.21 -3.55 15.65
C VAL A 185 -4.81 -4.73 16.55
N ARG A 186 -3.60 -5.28 16.40
CA ARG A 186 -3.08 -6.35 17.29
C ARG A 186 -2.98 -5.89 18.74
N MET A 187 -2.51 -4.67 18.98
CA MET A 187 -2.47 -4.11 20.34
C MET A 187 -3.87 -3.98 20.94
N VAL A 188 -4.88 -3.58 20.15
CA VAL A 188 -6.29 -3.54 20.60
C VAL A 188 -6.78 -4.97 20.87
N ILE A 189 -6.46 -5.95 20.02
CA ILE A 189 -6.81 -7.37 20.23
C ILE A 189 -6.21 -7.89 21.55
N LYS A 190 -4.96 -7.55 21.85
CA LYS A 190 -4.26 -7.97 23.09
C LYS A 190 -4.68 -7.15 24.33
N GLY A 191 -5.44 -6.07 24.15
CA GLY A 191 -5.82 -5.16 25.26
C GLY A 191 -4.67 -4.25 25.72
N HIS A 192 -3.67 -4.10 24.88
CA HIS A 192 -2.46 -3.28 25.16
C HIS A 192 -2.53 -1.87 24.56
N PHE A 193 -3.65 -1.47 23.99
CA PHE A 193 -3.83 -0.12 23.45
C PHE A 193 -4.63 0.73 24.45
N PRO A 194 -3.97 1.55 25.30
CA PRO A 194 -4.60 2.13 26.47
C PRO A 194 -5.29 3.47 26.21
N VAL A 195 -5.10 4.08 25.03
CA VAL A 195 -5.50 5.45 24.74
C VAL A 195 -6.41 5.54 23.52
N THR A 196 -7.34 6.48 23.52
CA THR A 196 -8.08 6.93 22.33
C THR A 196 -7.43 8.21 21.82
N ILE A 197 -7.03 8.23 20.54
CA ILE A 197 -6.44 9.40 19.89
C ILE A 197 -7.57 10.35 19.50
N THR A 198 -7.49 11.61 19.95
CA THR A 198 -8.56 12.60 19.74
C THR A 198 -8.30 13.58 18.60
N PHE A 199 -7.28 13.33 17.79
CA PHE A 199 -6.89 14.17 16.66
C PHE A 199 -6.49 13.31 15.47
N GLY A 200 -6.43 13.93 14.30
CA GLY A 200 -5.97 13.31 13.07
C GLY A 200 -7.00 12.40 12.41
N MET A 201 -6.83 12.28 11.12
CA MET A 201 -7.65 11.48 10.21
C MET A 201 -6.76 10.75 9.22
N TYR A 202 -7.28 9.62 8.71
CA TYR A 202 -6.77 8.97 7.51
C TYR A 202 -7.92 8.61 6.58
N ASN A 203 -7.64 8.62 5.30
CA ASN A 203 -8.48 7.93 4.34
C ASN A 203 -8.05 6.47 4.29
N PHE A 204 -8.97 5.56 4.56
CA PHE A 204 -8.71 4.12 4.59
C PHE A 204 -9.37 3.43 3.41
N VAL A 205 -8.67 2.44 2.85
CA VAL A 205 -9.16 1.59 1.76
C VAL A 205 -8.85 0.13 2.06
N ASP A 206 -9.77 -0.76 1.70
CA ASP A 206 -9.53 -2.20 1.82
C ASP A 206 -8.57 -2.70 0.73
N VAL A 207 -7.60 -3.53 1.11
CA VAL A 207 -6.62 -4.09 0.15
C VAL A 207 -7.28 -4.91 -0.95
N ARG A 208 -8.45 -5.52 -0.70
CA ARG A 208 -9.20 -6.27 -1.69
C ARG A 208 -9.82 -5.35 -2.75
N ASP A 209 -10.25 -4.15 -2.35
CA ASP A 209 -10.77 -3.16 -3.29
C ASP A 209 -9.65 -2.52 -4.10
N VAL A 210 -8.46 -2.33 -3.51
CA VAL A 210 -7.25 -1.94 -4.26
C VAL A 210 -6.89 -3.00 -5.29
N ALA A 211 -6.95 -4.28 -4.92
CA ALA A 211 -6.69 -5.40 -5.82
C ALA A 211 -7.67 -5.43 -7.01
N LYS A 212 -8.97 -5.32 -6.74
CA LYS A 212 -10.02 -5.25 -7.80
C LYS A 212 -9.80 -4.05 -8.72
N ALA A 213 -9.46 -2.88 -8.15
CA ALA A 213 -9.18 -1.68 -8.93
C ALA A 213 -7.95 -1.86 -9.82
N ALA A 214 -6.88 -2.51 -9.33
CA ALA A 214 -5.68 -2.78 -10.12
C ALA A 214 -5.97 -3.73 -11.30
N VAL A 215 -6.78 -4.77 -11.08
CA VAL A 215 -7.21 -5.68 -12.15
C VAL A 215 -8.12 -4.95 -13.15
N ALA A 216 -9.09 -4.18 -12.68
CA ALA A 216 -9.94 -3.37 -13.55
C ALA A 216 -9.13 -2.33 -14.35
N ALA A 217 -8.06 -1.77 -13.77
CA ALA A 217 -7.19 -0.82 -14.46
C ALA A 217 -6.36 -1.47 -15.59
N ALA A 218 -5.99 -2.74 -15.46
CA ALA A 218 -5.38 -3.46 -16.58
C ALA A 218 -6.33 -3.60 -17.77
N GLU A 219 -7.62 -3.79 -17.52
CA GLU A 219 -8.66 -3.98 -18.53
C GLU A 219 -9.17 -2.65 -19.13
N LYS A 220 -9.45 -1.67 -18.27
CA LYS A 220 -10.25 -0.46 -18.59
C LYS A 220 -9.48 0.84 -18.40
N GLY A 221 -8.36 0.80 -17.65
CA GLY A 221 -7.61 2.01 -17.34
C GLY A 221 -7.03 2.66 -18.58
N ARG A 222 -7.14 3.98 -18.66
CA ARG A 222 -6.57 4.74 -19.76
C ARG A 222 -5.04 4.81 -19.63
N PRO A 223 -4.30 4.58 -20.73
CA PRO A 223 -2.84 4.64 -20.71
C PRO A 223 -2.32 6.00 -20.22
N GLY A 224 -1.30 5.96 -19.36
CA GLY A 224 -0.66 7.12 -18.75
C GLY A 224 -1.40 7.74 -17.57
N GLU A 225 -2.58 7.22 -17.21
CA GLU A 225 -3.44 7.82 -16.21
C GLU A 225 -3.21 7.25 -14.80
N CYS A 226 -3.36 8.14 -13.82
CA CYS A 226 -3.39 7.81 -12.40
C CYS A 226 -4.82 7.66 -11.91
N TYR A 227 -5.03 6.74 -10.97
CA TYR A 227 -6.33 6.52 -10.32
C TYR A 227 -6.16 6.52 -8.81
N LEU A 228 -6.82 7.47 -8.13
CA LEU A 228 -6.93 7.51 -6.68
C LEU A 228 -7.87 6.39 -6.21
N ILE A 229 -7.31 5.43 -5.49
CA ILE A 229 -8.06 4.30 -4.92
C ILE A 229 -8.19 4.53 -3.42
N CYS A 230 -9.20 5.29 -3.05
CA CYS A 230 -9.46 5.73 -1.70
C CYS A 230 -10.88 5.34 -1.25
N GLY A 231 -11.04 5.08 0.03
CA GLY A 231 -12.32 4.74 0.64
C GLY A 231 -12.86 5.90 1.49
N GLU A 232 -13.03 5.67 2.78
CA GLU A 232 -13.60 6.65 3.71
C GLU A 232 -12.53 7.34 4.54
N ALA A 233 -12.64 8.66 4.70
CA ALA A 233 -11.82 9.42 5.63
C ALA A 233 -12.48 9.40 7.03
N ILE A 234 -11.84 8.76 8.00
CA ILE A 234 -12.29 8.70 9.38
C ILE A 234 -11.19 9.15 10.34
N THR A 235 -11.59 9.61 11.52
CA THR A 235 -10.62 9.96 12.57
C THR A 235 -9.96 8.70 13.14
N VAL A 236 -8.76 8.86 13.68
CA VAL A 236 -8.07 7.74 14.35
C VAL A 236 -8.87 7.28 15.58
N GLY A 237 -9.53 8.20 16.27
CA GLY A 237 -10.44 7.84 17.36
C GLY A 237 -11.60 6.96 16.89
N GLU A 238 -12.20 7.29 15.75
CA GLU A 238 -13.26 6.47 15.15
C GLU A 238 -12.75 5.10 14.71
N PHE A 239 -11.55 5.03 14.12
CA PHE A 239 -10.91 3.77 13.78
C PHE A 239 -10.75 2.87 15.02
N ILE A 240 -10.29 3.42 16.15
CA ILE A 240 -10.13 2.69 17.41
C ILE A 240 -11.49 2.23 17.93
N ARG A 241 -12.52 3.09 17.87
CA ARG A 241 -13.88 2.78 18.26
C ARG A 241 -14.45 1.61 17.45
N LEU A 242 -14.33 1.67 16.13
CA LEU A 242 -14.78 0.59 15.24
C LEU A 242 -14.03 -0.71 15.50
N THR A 243 -12.71 -0.63 15.71
CA THR A 243 -11.89 -1.81 16.04
C THR A 243 -12.31 -2.45 17.35
N THR A 244 -12.52 -1.65 18.40
CA THR A 244 -12.96 -2.18 19.71
C THR A 244 -14.37 -2.77 19.63
N ALA A 245 -15.28 -2.13 18.89
CA ALA A 245 -16.64 -2.64 18.66
C ALA A 245 -16.63 -3.98 17.90
N ALA A 246 -15.84 -4.10 16.81
CA ALA A 246 -15.68 -5.36 16.05
C ALA A 246 -15.14 -6.51 16.91
N LEU A 247 -14.36 -6.18 17.95
CA LEU A 247 -13.80 -7.14 18.89
C LEU A 247 -14.66 -7.43 20.12
N GLY A 248 -15.81 -6.75 20.28
CA GLY A 248 -16.63 -6.83 21.48
C GLY A 248 -15.95 -6.27 22.73
N LYS A 249 -14.99 -5.36 22.56
CA LYS A 249 -14.20 -4.76 23.64
C LYS A 249 -14.71 -3.36 23.98
N LYS A 250 -14.36 -2.89 25.19
CA LYS A 250 -14.62 -1.51 25.60
C LYS A 250 -13.56 -0.58 25.05
N GLU A 251 -13.99 0.61 24.65
CA GLU A 251 -13.05 1.66 24.22
C GLU A 251 -12.07 2.05 25.34
N PRO A 252 -10.81 2.43 24.98
CA PRO A 252 -9.88 2.99 25.94
C PRO A 252 -10.43 4.27 26.57
N LYS A 253 -10.28 4.41 27.88
CA LYS A 253 -10.81 5.58 28.64
C LYS A 253 -9.87 6.79 28.58
N LEU A 254 -8.56 6.56 28.44
CA LEU A 254 -7.57 7.63 28.37
C LEU A 254 -7.62 8.28 26.98
N LYS A 255 -7.56 9.60 26.97
CA LYS A 255 -7.58 10.40 25.72
C LYS A 255 -6.22 11.01 25.49
N LEU A 256 -5.65 10.79 24.31
CA LEU A 256 -4.40 11.39 23.86
C LEU A 256 -4.73 12.57 22.95
N SER A 257 -4.49 13.79 23.43
CA SER A 257 -4.61 15.02 22.65
C SER A 257 -3.38 15.28 21.81
N LYS A 258 -3.49 16.11 20.75
CA LYS A 258 -2.36 16.48 19.89
C LYS A 258 -1.20 17.09 20.69
N GLY A 259 -1.48 18.04 21.60
CA GLY A 259 -0.42 18.68 22.40
C GLY A 259 0.35 17.68 23.28
N LEU A 260 -0.35 16.69 23.88
CA LEU A 260 0.31 15.64 24.64
C LEU A 260 1.12 14.69 23.74
N ALA A 261 0.60 14.36 22.55
CA ALA A 261 1.30 13.55 21.56
C ALA A 261 2.58 14.25 21.05
N ASP A 262 2.50 15.54 20.73
CA ASP A 262 3.66 16.35 20.29
C ASP A 262 4.74 16.41 21.39
N PHE A 263 4.34 16.53 22.65
CA PHE A 263 5.27 16.52 23.78
C PHE A 263 5.94 15.13 23.98
N ALA A 264 5.17 14.06 23.83
CA ALA A 264 5.67 12.69 24.03
C ALA A 264 6.50 12.16 22.84
N ALA A 265 6.26 12.65 21.61
CA ALA A 265 6.88 12.11 20.41
C ALA A 265 8.42 12.06 20.46
N PRO A 266 9.17 13.07 20.89
CA PRO A 266 10.63 13.00 20.97
C PRO A 266 11.11 11.89 21.90
N ILE A 267 10.41 11.67 23.03
CA ILE A 267 10.73 10.63 24.00
C ILE A 267 10.47 9.26 23.39
N MET A 268 9.35 9.11 22.70
CA MET A 268 9.00 7.86 22.03
C MET A 268 9.95 7.52 20.89
N GLU A 269 10.42 8.50 20.12
CA GLU A 269 11.41 8.29 19.07
C GLU A 269 12.72 7.70 19.64
N VAL A 270 13.18 8.19 20.78
CA VAL A 270 14.35 7.61 21.49
C VAL A 270 14.05 6.18 21.96
N TYR A 271 12.88 5.95 22.55
CA TYR A 271 12.45 4.62 22.99
C TYR A 271 12.45 3.62 21.86
N TYR A 272 11.83 3.94 20.71
CA TYR A 272 11.81 3.08 19.53
C TYR A 272 13.19 2.77 18.97
N LYS A 273 14.11 3.76 19.02
CA LYS A 273 15.49 3.57 18.59
C LYS A 273 16.27 2.62 19.49
N VAL A 274 16.01 2.65 20.80
CA VAL A 274 16.69 1.79 21.78
C VAL A 274 16.12 0.37 21.79
N THR A 275 14.79 0.23 21.63
CA THR A 275 14.09 -1.06 21.74
C THR A 275 13.93 -1.78 20.41
N ASP A 276 14.30 -1.16 19.30
CA ASP A 276 14.07 -1.64 17.91
C ASP A 276 12.61 -2.05 17.61
N THR A 277 11.66 -1.40 18.30
CA THR A 277 10.24 -1.64 18.09
C THR A 277 9.67 -0.78 16.96
N THR A 278 8.53 -1.20 16.37
CA THR A 278 7.87 -0.45 15.30
C THR A 278 7.39 0.92 15.79
N PRO A 279 7.82 2.03 15.18
CA PRO A 279 7.45 3.36 15.62
C PRO A 279 6.00 3.66 15.23
N LEU A 280 5.11 3.81 16.23
CA LEU A 280 3.71 4.20 16.05
C LEU A 280 3.49 5.71 16.20
N PHE A 281 4.21 6.34 17.14
CA PHE A 281 4.08 7.76 17.47
C PHE A 281 5.42 8.47 17.28
N THR A 282 5.61 9.05 16.09
CA THR A 282 6.75 9.91 15.77
C THR A 282 6.24 11.29 15.39
N ARG A 283 7.11 12.30 15.41
CA ARG A 283 6.76 13.63 14.89
C ARG A 283 6.28 13.59 13.45
N TYR A 284 6.86 12.70 12.64
CA TYR A 284 6.43 12.50 11.25
C TYR A 284 5.01 11.91 11.18
N SER A 285 4.72 10.84 11.94
CA SER A 285 3.39 10.21 11.94
C SER A 285 2.30 11.16 12.45
N ILE A 286 2.60 11.99 13.47
CA ILE A 286 1.67 13.01 13.96
C ILE A 286 1.38 14.08 12.91
N ARG A 287 2.40 14.56 12.17
CA ARG A 287 2.18 15.52 11.06
C ARG A 287 1.33 14.91 9.95
N LYS A 288 1.59 13.67 9.57
CA LYS A 288 0.76 12.97 8.58
C LYS A 288 -0.69 12.80 9.04
N LEU A 289 -0.92 12.51 10.31
CA LEU A 289 -2.27 12.38 10.88
C LEU A 289 -3.10 13.66 10.81
N VAL A 290 -2.49 14.82 10.83
CA VAL A 290 -3.19 16.12 10.77
C VAL A 290 -3.12 16.75 9.38
N SER A 291 -2.56 16.09 8.37
CA SER A 291 -2.60 16.55 6.99
C SER A 291 -3.92 16.18 6.31
N ASN A 292 -4.26 16.95 5.27
CA ASN A 292 -5.45 16.69 4.47
C ASN A 292 -5.44 15.26 3.91
N CYS A 293 -6.55 14.53 4.07
CA CYS A 293 -6.78 13.19 3.55
C CYS A 293 -8.09 13.07 2.74
N ASN A 294 -8.58 14.21 2.25
CA ASN A 294 -9.81 14.28 1.45
C ASN A 294 -9.50 14.04 -0.04
N PHE A 295 -9.45 12.77 -0.42
CA PHE A 295 -9.19 12.33 -1.80
C PHE A 295 -10.48 12.03 -2.54
N SER A 296 -10.56 12.41 -3.82
CA SER A 296 -11.65 12.02 -4.72
C SER A 296 -11.36 10.68 -5.39
N ASN A 297 -12.30 9.75 -5.34
CA ASN A 297 -12.27 8.51 -6.11
C ASN A 297 -13.24 8.50 -7.30
N GLU A 298 -13.77 9.67 -7.69
CA GLU A 298 -14.76 9.79 -8.74
C GLU A 298 -14.29 9.23 -10.09
N LYS A 299 -13.02 9.49 -10.44
CA LYS A 299 -12.43 8.99 -11.69
C LYS A 299 -12.37 7.46 -11.68
N ALA A 300 -11.89 6.85 -10.59
CA ALA A 300 -11.86 5.41 -10.45
C ALA A 300 -13.27 4.79 -10.49
N ARG A 301 -14.26 5.41 -9.83
CA ARG A 301 -15.66 4.97 -9.91
C ARG A 301 -16.19 5.00 -11.35
N LYS A 302 -15.97 6.09 -12.05
CA LYS A 302 -16.49 6.29 -13.41
C LYS A 302 -15.81 5.37 -14.44
N GLU A 303 -14.49 5.24 -14.38
CA GLU A 303 -13.71 4.60 -15.44
C GLU A 303 -13.41 3.13 -15.15
N LEU A 304 -13.19 2.77 -13.90
CA LEU A 304 -12.87 1.39 -13.49
C LEU A 304 -14.06 0.62 -12.94
N GLY A 305 -15.16 1.31 -12.60
CA GLY A 305 -16.27 0.71 -11.86
C GLY A 305 -15.93 0.46 -10.38
N TYR A 306 -15.03 1.26 -9.82
CA TYR A 306 -14.59 1.15 -8.44
C TYR A 306 -15.72 1.42 -7.46
N ASP A 307 -15.96 0.51 -6.53
CA ASP A 307 -16.96 0.64 -5.47
C ASP A 307 -16.38 0.06 -4.17
N PRO A 308 -15.78 0.91 -3.30
CA PRO A 308 -15.13 0.44 -2.09
C PRO A 308 -16.14 0.01 -1.03
N MET A 309 -15.77 -1.03 -0.29
CA MET A 309 -16.50 -1.42 0.91
C MET A 309 -16.33 -0.39 2.03
N THR A 310 -17.21 -0.45 3.03
CA THR A 310 -17.12 0.43 4.19
C THR A 310 -15.89 0.11 5.05
N VAL A 311 -15.30 1.14 5.65
CA VAL A 311 -14.16 0.98 6.57
C VAL A 311 -14.53 0.10 7.77
N SER A 312 -15.77 0.17 8.23
CA SER A 312 -16.27 -0.69 9.33
C SER A 312 -16.19 -2.17 9.00
N GLN A 313 -16.56 -2.56 7.77
CA GLN A 313 -16.45 -3.95 7.31
C GLN A 313 -14.99 -4.38 7.16
N SER A 314 -14.16 -3.51 6.57
CA SER A 314 -12.72 -3.77 6.40
C SER A 314 -12.01 -3.98 7.74
N ILE A 315 -12.31 -3.15 8.75
CA ILE A 315 -11.76 -3.28 10.10
C ILE A 315 -12.19 -4.60 10.74
N LYS A 316 -13.46 -4.97 10.60
CA LYS A 316 -13.97 -6.23 11.12
C LYS A 316 -13.25 -7.42 10.50
N ASP A 317 -13.16 -7.47 9.18
CA ASP A 317 -12.51 -8.57 8.45
C ASP A 317 -11.01 -8.63 8.77
N MET A 318 -10.35 -7.48 8.91
CA MET A 318 -8.95 -7.40 9.35
C MET A 318 -8.75 -7.97 10.75
N ALA A 319 -9.62 -7.59 11.69
CA ALA A 319 -9.54 -8.05 13.08
C ALA A 319 -9.79 -9.55 13.20
N ASP A 320 -10.76 -10.08 12.47
CA ASP A 320 -11.08 -11.52 12.43
C ASP A 320 -9.90 -12.29 11.82
N TRP A 321 -9.37 -11.82 10.67
CA TRP A 321 -8.21 -12.45 10.04
C TRP A 321 -6.97 -12.47 10.97
N ILE A 322 -6.68 -11.38 11.68
CA ILE A 322 -5.54 -11.32 12.61
C ILE A 322 -5.71 -12.34 13.72
N LYS A 323 -6.92 -12.49 14.30
CA LYS A 323 -7.18 -13.48 15.34
C LYS A 323 -6.92 -14.92 14.86
N ASP A 324 -7.45 -15.24 13.68
CA ASP A 324 -7.31 -16.58 13.10
C ASP A 324 -5.84 -16.87 12.74
N PHE A 325 -5.15 -15.89 12.16
CA PHE A 325 -3.72 -16.01 11.83
C PHE A 325 -2.83 -16.21 13.07
N GLU A 326 -3.07 -15.46 14.15
CA GLU A 326 -2.32 -15.63 15.40
C GLU A 326 -2.66 -16.93 16.12
N ALA A 327 -3.89 -17.40 16.03
CA ALA A 327 -4.28 -18.69 16.60
C ALA A 327 -3.61 -19.87 15.87
N ASN A 328 -3.48 -19.79 14.53
CA ASN A 328 -2.85 -20.83 13.73
C ASN A 328 -1.31 -20.86 13.87
N LYS A 329 -0.67 -19.73 14.16
CA LYS A 329 0.78 -19.68 14.46
C LYS A 329 1.19 -20.37 15.78
N LYS A 330 0.23 -20.58 16.69
CA LYS A 330 0.48 -21.22 17.99
C LYS A 330 0.30 -22.75 17.99
N LYS A 331 -0.21 -23.30 16.90
CA LYS A 331 -0.32 -24.73 16.66
C LYS A 331 0.89 -25.26 15.90
#